data_926d3ec1dd845915e7e5424fb5330dae
#
_entry.id   926d3ec1dd845915e7e5424fb5330dae
#
_cell.length_a   1.000
_cell.length_b   1.000
_cell.length_c   1.000
_cell.angle_alpha   90.00
_cell.angle_beta   90.00
_cell.angle_gamma   90.00
#
_symmetry.space_group_name_H-M   'P 1'
#
loop_
_entity.id
_entity.type
_entity.pdbx_description
1 polymer ?
#
loop_
_entity_poly.entity_id
_entity_poly.type
_entity_poly.pdbx_seq_one_letter_code
_entity_poly.pdbx_strand_id
1 'polypeptide(L)'
;KPGDLIIEIDGGSVKGLSLNQAVDLMRGKVGEPILLSIARKGENGPLEIKIVRAKIKVKSVKYEIIHENYGYIRISSFQNKTGKNLYDAISDLNSKSKGNIKGYVIDMRNNPGGVLGAAVDVSDAFIKGKKKLVFTKGRSEDAMYEFKSNNIDLAEEKPIVVLINGGSASASEIVAGALQDHKRAIIMGTQSFGKGSVQTILPITSKTAVKITTARYYTPNGRSIQATGITPDIIVKDRELSSSLDNKMLKESDLKGHLKNSDKKKNEDVKEAQDKRLEKDYQLSEAINLLKGLNIMSSNKN
;
A
#
# COMPACT_ATOMS: atom_id res chain seq x y z
N LYS A 1 -8.28 -13.39 -15.96
CA LYS A 1 -8.30 -13.41 -14.48
C LYS A 1 -6.89 -13.67 -13.97
N PRO A 2 -6.54 -13.31 -12.72
CA PRO A 2 -5.27 -13.73 -12.12
C PRO A 2 -5.14 -15.26 -12.14
N GLY A 3 -3.96 -15.77 -12.54
CA GLY A 3 -3.71 -17.20 -12.67
C GLY A 3 -4.04 -17.80 -14.04
N ASP A 4 -4.62 -17.02 -14.97
CA ASP A 4 -4.77 -17.44 -16.37
C ASP A 4 -3.39 -17.56 -17.05
N LEU A 5 -3.17 -18.63 -17.83
CA LEU A 5 -1.95 -18.81 -18.63
C LEU A 5 -2.25 -18.45 -20.08
N ILE A 6 -1.52 -17.47 -20.62
CA ILE A 6 -1.59 -17.15 -22.05
C ILE A 6 -0.82 -18.21 -22.82
N ILE A 7 -1.47 -18.88 -23.76
CA ILE A 7 -0.90 -19.96 -24.59
C ILE A 7 -0.64 -19.52 -26.02
N GLU A 8 -1.46 -18.57 -26.56
CA GLU A 8 -1.28 -18.00 -27.89
C GLU A 8 -1.62 -16.51 -27.90
N ILE A 9 -0.98 -15.76 -28.80
CA ILE A 9 -1.20 -14.35 -29.09
C ILE A 9 -1.41 -14.23 -30.59
N ASP A 10 -2.59 -13.76 -31.03
CA ASP A 10 -3.00 -13.64 -32.45
C ASP A 10 -2.73 -14.93 -33.24
N GLY A 11 -3.00 -16.12 -32.63
CA GLY A 11 -2.81 -17.43 -33.23
C GLY A 11 -1.36 -17.97 -33.17
N GLY A 12 -0.41 -17.17 -32.68
CA GLY A 12 0.98 -17.59 -32.49
C GLY A 12 1.22 -18.13 -31.08
N SER A 13 1.84 -19.32 -30.97
CA SER A 13 2.16 -19.93 -29.66
C SER A 13 3.18 -19.09 -28.89
N VAL A 14 2.96 -18.91 -27.57
CA VAL A 14 3.91 -18.23 -26.68
C VAL A 14 4.98 -19.18 -26.13
N LYS A 15 4.90 -20.48 -26.45
CA LYS A 15 5.85 -21.48 -25.97
C LYS A 15 7.27 -21.16 -26.48
N GLY A 16 8.21 -20.99 -25.55
CA GLY A 16 9.61 -20.68 -25.86
C GLY A 16 9.92 -19.18 -25.98
N LEU A 17 8.92 -18.31 -25.89
CA LEU A 17 9.14 -16.86 -25.85
C LEU A 17 9.61 -16.43 -24.45
N SER A 18 10.50 -15.47 -24.39
CA SER A 18 10.77 -14.72 -23.18
C SER A 18 9.58 -13.83 -22.81
N LEU A 19 9.47 -13.43 -21.55
CA LEU A 19 8.41 -12.51 -21.10
C LEU A 19 8.40 -11.20 -21.91
N ASN A 20 9.55 -10.65 -22.24
CA ASN A 20 9.66 -9.41 -23.03
C ASN A 20 9.12 -9.61 -24.45
N GLN A 21 9.47 -10.70 -25.12
CA GLN A 21 8.94 -11.02 -26.44
C GLN A 21 7.42 -11.18 -26.43
N ALA A 22 6.86 -11.88 -25.43
CA ALA A 22 5.41 -12.00 -25.30
C ALA A 22 4.75 -10.63 -25.02
N VAL A 23 5.34 -9.78 -24.19
CA VAL A 23 4.87 -8.42 -23.92
C VAL A 23 4.91 -7.55 -25.19
N ASP A 24 5.96 -7.65 -26.00
CA ASP A 24 6.08 -6.89 -27.23
C ASP A 24 5.00 -7.30 -28.27
N LEU A 25 4.67 -8.58 -28.36
CA LEU A 25 3.54 -9.07 -29.18
C LEU A 25 2.18 -8.57 -28.65
N MET A 26 2.01 -8.50 -27.33
CA MET A 26 0.76 -8.00 -26.75
C MET A 26 0.57 -6.49 -26.95
N ARG A 27 1.66 -5.72 -27.03
CA ARG A 27 1.62 -4.28 -27.29
C ARG A 27 1.24 -3.98 -28.73
N GLY A 28 0.66 -2.80 -28.96
CA GLY A 28 0.28 -2.31 -30.29
C GLY A 28 -0.41 -0.96 -30.21
N LYS A 29 -0.94 -0.50 -31.31
CA LYS A 29 -1.63 0.78 -31.39
C LYS A 29 -2.95 0.74 -30.63
N VAL A 30 -3.30 1.85 -29.98
CA VAL A 30 -4.59 2.02 -29.32
C VAL A 30 -5.72 1.86 -30.35
N GLY A 31 -6.73 1.06 -30.01
CA GLY A 31 -7.87 0.74 -30.87
C GLY A 31 -7.69 -0.54 -31.70
N GLU A 32 -6.48 -1.07 -31.83
CA GLU A 32 -6.26 -2.35 -32.52
C GLU A 32 -6.66 -3.52 -31.61
N PRO A 33 -7.37 -4.53 -32.16
CA PRO A 33 -7.68 -5.73 -31.40
C PRO A 33 -6.46 -6.64 -31.27
N ILE A 34 -6.46 -7.48 -30.24
CA ILE A 34 -5.58 -8.62 -30.04
C ILE A 34 -6.43 -9.82 -29.63
N LEU A 35 -6.12 -10.99 -30.12
CA LEU A 35 -6.75 -12.26 -29.74
C LEU A 35 -5.79 -13.04 -28.84
N LEU A 36 -6.25 -13.38 -27.63
CA LEU A 36 -5.48 -14.20 -26.70
C LEU A 36 -6.18 -15.54 -26.50
N SER A 37 -5.45 -16.65 -26.70
CA SER A 37 -5.88 -17.96 -26.23
C SER A 37 -5.29 -18.19 -24.84
N ILE A 38 -6.13 -18.46 -23.85
CA ILE A 38 -5.73 -18.65 -22.46
C ILE A 38 -6.17 -20.02 -21.91
N ALA A 39 -5.32 -20.63 -21.11
CA ALA A 39 -5.69 -21.77 -20.29
C ALA A 39 -6.06 -21.29 -18.88
N ARG A 40 -7.25 -21.66 -18.43
CA ARG A 40 -7.78 -21.33 -17.10
C ARG A 40 -8.09 -22.59 -16.31
N LYS A 41 -7.69 -22.62 -15.06
CA LYS A 41 -8.00 -23.74 -14.16
C LYS A 41 -9.52 -23.90 -14.02
N GLY A 42 -10.03 -25.10 -14.28
CA GLY A 42 -11.46 -25.43 -14.19
C GLY A 42 -12.24 -25.27 -15.49
N GLU A 43 -11.59 -24.93 -16.61
CA GLU A 43 -12.21 -24.89 -17.95
C GLU A 43 -11.74 -26.10 -18.78
N ASN A 44 -12.62 -26.63 -19.63
CA ASN A 44 -12.35 -27.82 -20.42
C ASN A 44 -11.61 -27.57 -21.74
N GLY A 45 -10.97 -26.42 -21.90
CA GLY A 45 -10.21 -26.06 -23.09
C GLY A 45 -9.73 -24.62 -23.08
N PRO A 46 -8.96 -24.21 -24.11
CA PRO A 46 -8.52 -22.83 -24.25
C PRO A 46 -9.72 -21.88 -24.42
N LEU A 47 -9.64 -20.73 -23.78
CA LEU A 47 -10.61 -19.64 -23.95
C LEU A 47 -10.02 -18.59 -24.90
N GLU A 48 -10.74 -18.25 -25.93
CA GLU A 48 -10.40 -17.13 -26.81
C GLU A 48 -10.96 -15.82 -26.28
N ILE A 49 -10.07 -14.85 -26.04
CA ILE A 49 -10.42 -13.53 -25.52
C ILE A 49 -9.91 -12.45 -26.47
N LYS A 50 -10.85 -11.77 -27.14
CA LYS A 50 -10.55 -10.59 -27.93
C LYS A 50 -10.50 -9.36 -27.06
N ILE A 51 -9.36 -8.64 -27.08
CA ILE A 51 -9.12 -7.41 -26.30
C ILE A 51 -8.82 -6.29 -27.27
N VAL A 52 -9.46 -5.13 -27.10
CA VAL A 52 -9.10 -3.91 -27.84
C VAL A 52 -8.07 -3.15 -27.04
N ARG A 53 -6.91 -2.91 -27.65
CA ARG A 53 -5.81 -2.18 -27.00
C ARG A 53 -6.22 -0.76 -26.66
N ALA A 54 -5.95 -0.34 -25.44
CA ALA A 54 -6.26 0.99 -24.94
C ALA A 54 -5.12 1.53 -24.08
N LYS A 55 -5.08 2.84 -23.90
CA LYS A 55 -4.16 3.45 -22.93
C LYS A 55 -4.66 3.13 -21.50
N ILE A 56 -4.03 2.16 -20.85
CA ILE A 56 -4.41 1.74 -19.52
C ILE A 56 -3.98 2.81 -18.50
N LYS A 57 -4.95 3.44 -17.86
CA LYS A 57 -4.71 4.34 -16.73
C LYS A 57 -4.80 3.53 -15.43
N VAL A 58 -3.69 3.03 -14.95
CA VAL A 58 -3.64 2.35 -13.64
C VAL A 58 -3.71 3.42 -12.56
N LYS A 59 -4.76 3.38 -11.73
CA LYS A 59 -4.85 4.22 -10.53
C LYS A 59 -3.82 3.74 -9.50
N SER A 60 -2.85 4.60 -9.18
CA SER A 60 -1.83 4.28 -8.17
C SER A 60 -2.35 4.32 -6.75
N VAL A 61 -3.47 5.00 -6.50
CA VAL A 61 -4.14 5.09 -5.20
C VAL A 61 -5.53 4.50 -5.31
N LYS A 62 -5.84 3.55 -4.43
CA LYS A 62 -7.19 3.01 -4.18
C LYS A 62 -7.50 3.18 -2.71
N TYR A 63 -8.75 3.45 -2.37
CA TYR A 63 -9.13 3.72 -0.99
C TYR A 63 -10.58 3.30 -0.73
N GLU A 64 -10.86 3.00 0.51
CA GLU A 64 -12.18 2.65 1.02
C GLU A 64 -12.26 2.87 2.53
N ILE A 65 -13.46 3.02 3.06
CA ILE A 65 -13.71 2.97 4.50
C ILE A 65 -13.85 1.49 4.87
N ILE A 66 -13.06 1.04 5.83
CA ILE A 66 -13.14 -0.31 6.37
C ILE A 66 -13.49 -0.22 7.85
N HIS A 67 -14.12 -1.27 8.35
CA HIS A 67 -14.43 -1.47 9.75
C HIS A 67 -14.69 -0.14 10.50
N GLU A 68 -15.82 0.12 11.07
CA GLU A 68 -16.16 1.28 11.93
C GLU A 68 -15.43 2.63 11.65
N ASN A 69 -15.30 3.06 10.39
CA ASN A 69 -14.69 4.33 10.00
C ASN A 69 -13.15 4.43 10.07
N TYR A 70 -12.43 3.37 9.71
CA TYR A 70 -11.01 3.49 9.39
C TYR A 70 -10.81 3.70 7.89
N GLY A 71 -9.95 4.66 7.53
CA GLY A 71 -9.57 4.89 6.14
C GLY A 71 -8.48 3.89 5.71
N TYR A 72 -8.77 3.03 4.74
CA TYR A 72 -7.77 2.19 4.08
C TYR A 72 -7.36 2.83 2.76
N ILE A 73 -6.06 3.03 2.57
CA ILE A 73 -5.48 3.66 1.38
C ILE A 73 -4.36 2.76 0.86
N ARG A 74 -4.56 2.17 -0.32
CA ARG A 74 -3.57 1.36 -1.02
C ARG A 74 -2.81 2.21 -2.02
N ILE A 75 -1.49 2.31 -1.87
CA ILE A 75 -0.60 2.94 -2.86
C ILE A 75 0.19 1.82 -3.54
N SER A 76 -0.13 1.53 -4.82
CA SER A 76 0.47 0.42 -5.57
C SER A 76 1.77 0.80 -6.29
N SER A 77 1.99 2.08 -6.57
CA SER A 77 3.19 2.65 -7.19
C SER A 77 3.21 4.16 -7.02
N PHE A 78 4.37 4.78 -7.20
CA PHE A 78 4.50 6.25 -7.15
C PHE A 78 4.58 6.82 -8.57
N GLN A 79 3.48 7.42 -9.02
CA GLN A 79 3.33 8.13 -10.29
C GLN A 79 3.22 9.64 -10.03
N ASN A 80 3.43 10.49 -11.04
CA ASN A 80 3.40 11.96 -10.90
C ASN A 80 2.12 12.50 -10.21
N LYS A 81 1.00 11.79 -10.31
CA LYS A 81 -0.28 12.20 -9.70
C LYS A 81 -0.59 11.50 -8.38
N THR A 82 0.32 10.69 -7.83
CA THR A 82 0.04 9.89 -6.62
C THR A 82 -0.20 10.78 -5.41
N GLY A 83 0.59 11.84 -5.22
CA GLY A 83 0.35 12.83 -4.16
C GLY A 83 -1.06 13.42 -4.26
N LYS A 84 -1.41 14.01 -5.41
CA LYS A 84 -2.76 14.56 -5.63
C LYS A 84 -3.85 13.52 -5.39
N ASN A 85 -3.70 12.31 -5.90
CA ASN A 85 -4.69 11.23 -5.73
C ASN A 85 -4.84 10.83 -4.24
N LEU A 86 -3.78 10.92 -3.44
CA LEU A 86 -3.84 10.71 -2.00
C LEU A 86 -4.65 11.83 -1.30
N TYR A 87 -4.41 13.10 -1.65
CA TYR A 87 -5.18 14.22 -1.13
C TYR A 87 -6.68 14.05 -1.43
N ASP A 88 -7.00 13.75 -2.69
CA ASP A 88 -8.38 13.51 -3.13
C ASP A 88 -8.99 12.31 -2.35
N ALA A 89 -8.22 11.25 -2.11
CA ALA A 89 -8.66 10.07 -1.37
C ALA A 89 -8.99 10.39 0.09
N ILE A 90 -8.13 11.12 0.80
CA ILE A 90 -8.35 11.51 2.20
C ILE A 90 -9.56 12.43 2.32
N SER A 91 -9.69 13.41 1.42
CA SER A 91 -10.84 14.30 1.37
C SER A 91 -12.16 13.55 1.17
N ASP A 92 -12.19 12.59 0.23
CA ASP A 92 -13.39 11.78 -0.05
C ASP A 92 -13.73 10.83 1.12
N LEU A 93 -12.73 10.22 1.75
CA LEU A 93 -12.91 9.39 2.95
C LEU A 93 -13.51 10.21 4.10
N ASN A 94 -12.98 11.39 4.36
CA ASN A 94 -13.53 12.30 5.39
C ASN A 94 -14.96 12.72 5.08
N SER A 95 -15.26 13.05 3.83
CA SER A 95 -16.61 13.42 3.39
C SER A 95 -17.60 12.25 3.56
N LYS A 96 -17.26 11.04 3.10
CA LYS A 96 -18.07 9.83 3.20
C LYS A 96 -18.33 9.40 4.64
N SER A 97 -17.37 9.57 5.52
CA SER A 97 -17.51 9.26 6.95
C SER A 97 -18.16 10.39 7.75
N LYS A 98 -18.53 11.50 7.11
CA LYS A 98 -19.03 12.73 7.77
C LYS A 98 -18.04 13.24 8.85
N GLY A 99 -16.73 13.17 8.56
CA GLY A 99 -15.67 13.58 9.48
C GLY A 99 -15.32 12.57 10.58
N ASN A 100 -15.94 11.38 10.59
CA ASN A 100 -15.79 10.39 11.67
C ASN A 100 -14.66 9.37 11.42
N ILE A 101 -13.67 9.66 10.56
CA ILE A 101 -12.51 8.78 10.41
C ILE A 101 -11.75 8.71 11.74
N LYS A 102 -11.48 7.47 12.18
CA LYS A 102 -10.81 7.18 13.44
C LYS A 102 -9.30 6.98 13.29
N GLY A 103 -8.79 6.80 12.07
CA GLY A 103 -7.38 6.59 11.74
C GLY A 103 -7.23 6.03 10.35
N TYR A 104 -5.98 5.86 9.90
CA TYR A 104 -5.68 5.44 8.54
C TYR A 104 -4.72 4.26 8.49
N VAL A 105 -4.97 3.33 7.57
CA VAL A 105 -4.00 2.32 7.13
C VAL A 105 -3.52 2.71 5.74
N ILE A 106 -2.21 2.95 5.59
CA ILE A 106 -1.56 3.22 4.30
C ILE A 106 -0.82 1.94 3.89
N ASP A 107 -1.37 1.22 2.91
CA ASP A 107 -0.78 -0.03 2.45
C ASP A 107 0.13 0.19 1.26
N MET A 108 1.43 -0.01 1.46
CA MET A 108 2.49 0.05 0.45
C MET A 108 3.18 -1.32 0.25
N ARG A 109 2.57 -2.42 0.69
CA ARG A 109 3.10 -3.77 0.43
C ARG A 109 3.18 -4.02 -1.08
N ASN A 110 4.25 -4.67 -1.56
CA ASN A 110 4.51 -4.93 -2.99
C ASN A 110 4.50 -3.66 -3.87
N ASN A 111 4.82 -2.51 -3.31
CA ASN A 111 4.97 -1.26 -4.05
C ASN A 111 6.45 -1.03 -4.38
N PRO A 112 6.89 -1.18 -5.64
CA PRO A 112 8.31 -1.09 -6.02
C PRO A 112 8.85 0.34 -6.00
N GLY A 113 8.03 1.32 -5.61
CA GLY A 113 8.39 2.73 -5.61
C GLY A 113 7.92 3.46 -6.88
N GLY A 114 8.74 4.39 -7.35
CA GLY A 114 8.46 5.22 -8.53
C GLY A 114 9.05 6.63 -8.42
N VAL A 115 8.27 7.64 -8.73
CA VAL A 115 8.71 9.05 -8.82
C VAL A 115 9.03 9.61 -7.42
N LEU A 116 10.22 10.17 -7.24
CA LEU A 116 10.66 10.77 -5.98
C LEU A 116 9.74 11.89 -5.51
N GLY A 117 9.39 12.83 -6.39
CA GLY A 117 8.49 13.93 -6.05
C GLY A 117 7.15 13.46 -5.49
N ALA A 118 6.61 12.36 -6.03
CA ALA A 118 5.37 11.78 -5.51
C ALA A 118 5.55 11.16 -4.10
N ALA A 119 6.74 10.64 -3.75
CA ALA A 119 7.02 10.19 -2.39
C ALA A 119 7.14 11.37 -1.42
N VAL A 120 7.74 12.47 -1.88
CA VAL A 120 7.79 13.73 -1.12
C VAL A 120 6.37 14.23 -0.85
N ASP A 121 5.50 14.34 -1.87
CA ASP A 121 4.11 14.77 -1.74
C ASP A 121 3.32 13.89 -0.74
N VAL A 122 3.49 12.56 -0.83
CA VAL A 122 2.83 11.61 0.08
C VAL A 122 3.33 11.76 1.51
N SER A 123 4.63 11.97 1.72
CA SER A 123 5.19 12.20 3.06
C SER A 123 4.74 13.54 3.64
N ASP A 124 4.72 14.57 2.79
CA ASP A 124 4.29 15.93 3.14
C ASP A 124 2.83 15.98 3.62
N ALA A 125 1.98 15.12 3.06
CA ALA A 125 0.56 15.04 3.43
C ALA A 125 0.32 14.75 4.92
N PHE A 126 1.31 14.25 5.65
CA PHE A 126 1.15 13.79 7.03
C PHE A 126 2.12 14.42 8.04
N ILE A 127 3.11 15.19 7.59
CA ILE A 127 4.15 15.73 8.48
C ILE A 127 3.99 17.22 8.65
N LYS A 128 3.45 17.63 9.78
CA LYS A 128 3.27 19.03 10.18
C LYS A 128 4.59 19.70 10.53
N GLY A 129 4.73 20.96 10.15
CA GLY A 129 5.94 21.76 10.34
C GLY A 129 6.93 21.60 9.18
N LYS A 130 7.83 22.56 9.00
CA LYS A 130 8.88 22.51 7.96
C LYS A 130 9.98 21.51 8.31
N LYS A 131 9.63 20.23 8.33
CA LYS A 131 10.52 19.13 8.72
C LYS A 131 11.14 18.47 7.49
N LYS A 132 12.36 17.97 7.63
CA LYS A 132 13.04 17.19 6.59
C LYS A 132 12.25 15.90 6.31
N LEU A 133 12.02 15.58 5.04
CA LEU A 133 11.34 14.35 4.60
C LEU A 133 12.33 13.31 4.12
N VAL A 134 13.27 13.72 3.28
CA VAL A 134 14.31 12.88 2.69
C VAL A 134 15.44 13.78 2.23
N PHE A 135 16.66 13.26 2.23
CA PHE A 135 17.77 13.94 1.60
C PHE A 135 18.64 12.97 0.82
N THR A 136 19.43 13.49 -0.12
CA THR A 136 20.34 12.71 -0.95
C THR A 136 21.78 13.09 -0.68
N LYS A 137 22.70 12.13 -0.79
CA LYS A 137 24.13 12.37 -0.82
C LYS A 137 24.73 11.69 -2.05
N GLY A 138 25.42 12.45 -2.88
CA GLY A 138 26.15 12.00 -4.05
C GLY A 138 27.63 12.34 -3.97
N ARG A 139 28.37 12.09 -5.07
CA ARG A 139 29.80 12.44 -5.18
C ARG A 139 30.02 13.94 -5.39
N SER A 140 29.08 14.62 -6.05
CA SER A 140 29.13 16.06 -6.31
C SER A 140 28.09 16.76 -5.42
N GLU A 141 28.32 18.05 -5.15
CA GLU A 141 27.38 18.92 -4.42
C GLU A 141 26.03 19.01 -5.14
N ASP A 142 26.02 19.03 -6.47
CA ASP A 142 24.80 19.03 -7.30
C ASP A 142 23.91 17.79 -7.15
N ALA A 143 24.39 16.76 -6.47
CA ALA A 143 23.62 15.57 -6.15
C ALA A 143 23.09 15.55 -4.71
N MET A 144 23.24 16.67 -3.99
CA MET A 144 22.77 16.85 -2.62
C MET A 144 21.46 17.64 -2.63
N TYR A 145 20.36 16.99 -2.37
CA TYR A 145 19.03 17.59 -2.26
C TYR A 145 18.44 17.31 -0.89
N GLU A 146 17.72 18.27 -0.34
CA GLU A 146 16.94 18.12 0.87
C GLU A 146 15.50 18.54 0.61
N PHE A 147 14.55 17.65 0.91
CA PHE A 147 13.13 17.90 0.76
C PHE A 147 12.50 18.09 2.14
N LYS A 148 11.69 19.12 2.28
CA LYS A 148 11.00 19.49 3.52
C LYS A 148 9.49 19.51 3.33
N SER A 149 8.76 19.31 4.41
CA SER A 149 7.30 19.40 4.42
C SER A 149 6.79 20.85 4.41
N ASN A 150 5.54 21.02 3.95
CA ASN A 150 4.86 22.32 3.82
C ASN A 150 3.92 22.64 5.00
N ASN A 151 4.06 21.97 6.13
CA ASN A 151 3.27 22.22 7.34
C ASN A 151 1.80 21.77 7.28
N ILE A 152 1.50 20.70 6.54
CA ILE A 152 0.16 20.10 6.42
C ILE A 152 0.14 18.73 7.12
N ASP A 153 -0.95 18.42 7.81
CA ASP A 153 -1.28 17.05 8.24
C ASP A 153 -2.74 16.76 7.89
N LEU A 154 -2.94 16.09 6.77
CA LEU A 154 -4.28 15.75 6.27
C LEU A 154 -5.02 14.72 7.15
N ALA A 155 -4.29 13.99 7.97
CA ALA A 155 -4.90 13.05 8.91
C ALA A 155 -5.28 13.71 10.25
N GLU A 156 -5.04 15.03 10.41
CA GLU A 156 -5.44 15.81 11.60
C GLU A 156 -5.00 15.12 12.90
N GLU A 157 -3.74 14.70 12.96
CA GLU A 157 -3.12 14.00 14.10
C GLU A 157 -3.75 12.61 14.40
N LYS A 158 -4.75 12.17 13.66
CA LYS A 158 -5.31 10.81 13.79
C LYS A 158 -4.21 9.74 13.59
N PRO A 159 -4.30 8.59 14.28
CA PRO A 159 -3.28 7.57 14.19
C PRO A 159 -3.19 6.97 12.78
N ILE A 160 -1.95 6.66 12.37
CA ILE A 160 -1.64 6.07 11.06
C ILE A 160 -0.81 4.81 11.27
N VAL A 161 -1.18 3.74 10.57
CA VAL A 161 -0.35 2.55 10.40
C VAL A 161 0.04 2.43 8.93
N VAL A 162 1.32 2.20 8.67
CA VAL A 162 1.84 1.98 7.32
C VAL A 162 2.24 0.51 7.18
N LEU A 163 1.65 -0.20 6.22
CA LEU A 163 2.00 -1.58 5.91
C LEU A 163 3.07 -1.65 4.84
N ILE A 164 4.16 -2.37 5.13
CA ILE A 164 5.26 -2.64 4.20
C ILE A 164 5.64 -4.12 4.18
N ASN A 165 6.32 -4.55 3.12
CA ASN A 165 6.91 -5.89 3.01
C ASN A 165 8.16 -5.86 2.11
N GLY A 166 8.76 -7.03 1.85
CA GLY A 166 9.92 -7.17 0.98
C GLY A 166 9.74 -6.68 -0.47
N GLY A 167 8.51 -6.46 -0.92
CA GLY A 167 8.21 -5.83 -2.21
C GLY A 167 8.08 -4.31 -2.15
N SER A 168 8.16 -3.70 -0.96
CA SER A 168 8.16 -2.24 -0.77
C SER A 168 9.57 -1.69 -0.99
N ALA A 169 9.76 -0.84 -2.00
CA ALA A 169 11.08 -0.37 -2.40
C ALA A 169 11.13 1.13 -2.74
N SER A 170 12.32 1.74 -2.64
CA SER A 170 12.62 3.09 -3.14
C SER A 170 11.68 4.17 -2.55
N ALA A 171 10.77 4.76 -3.38
CA ALA A 171 9.81 5.77 -2.94
C ALA A 171 8.93 5.31 -1.76
N SER A 172 8.56 4.03 -1.69
CA SER A 172 7.84 3.45 -0.55
C SER A 172 8.66 3.50 0.73
N GLU A 173 9.97 3.27 0.61
CA GLU A 173 10.90 3.29 1.74
C GLU A 173 11.19 4.72 2.20
N ILE A 174 11.16 5.69 1.28
CA ILE A 174 11.25 7.11 1.60
C ILE A 174 10.06 7.52 2.47
N VAL A 175 8.82 7.20 2.05
CA VAL A 175 7.61 7.50 2.82
C VAL A 175 7.62 6.81 4.18
N ALA A 176 7.88 5.49 4.22
CA ALA A 176 7.91 4.75 5.47
C ALA A 176 8.98 5.29 6.42
N GLY A 177 10.19 5.56 5.92
CA GLY A 177 11.29 6.11 6.72
C GLY A 177 11.02 7.53 7.23
N ALA A 178 10.39 8.38 6.41
CA ALA A 178 10.02 9.74 6.83
C ALA A 178 8.97 9.71 7.95
N LEU A 179 7.91 8.94 7.79
CA LEU A 179 6.83 8.83 8.78
C LEU A 179 7.32 8.16 10.07
N GLN A 180 8.21 7.15 9.97
CA GLN A 180 8.82 6.48 11.11
C GLN A 180 9.74 7.42 11.92
N ASP A 181 10.67 8.09 11.24
CA ASP A 181 11.64 8.97 11.90
C ASP A 181 10.97 10.15 12.62
N HIS A 182 9.87 10.66 12.07
CA HIS A 182 9.05 11.69 12.71
C HIS A 182 8.03 11.16 13.72
N LYS A 183 7.98 9.84 13.94
CA LYS A 183 6.99 9.17 14.82
C LYS A 183 5.55 9.53 14.45
N ARG A 184 5.30 9.81 13.15
CA ARG A 184 3.98 10.20 12.65
C ARG A 184 3.10 9.00 12.36
N ALA A 185 3.71 7.87 12.02
CA ALA A 185 3.01 6.61 11.79
C ALA A 185 3.80 5.44 12.41
N ILE A 186 3.08 4.37 12.72
CA ILE A 186 3.68 3.09 13.09
C ILE A 186 3.85 2.27 11.81
N ILE A 187 5.08 1.84 11.55
CA ILE A 187 5.41 0.99 10.41
C ILE A 187 5.24 -0.45 10.82
N MET A 188 4.41 -1.20 10.09
CA MET A 188 4.06 -2.58 10.40
C MET A 188 4.24 -3.50 9.18
N GLY A 189 4.56 -4.77 9.41
CA GLY A 189 4.71 -5.79 8.38
C GLY A 189 6.06 -6.47 8.43
N THR A 190 6.75 -6.59 7.30
CA THR A 190 8.08 -7.20 7.22
C THR A 190 9.10 -6.23 6.61
N GLN A 191 10.40 -6.53 6.80
CA GLN A 191 11.52 -5.75 6.27
C GLN A 191 11.28 -5.37 4.80
N SER A 192 11.52 -4.10 4.45
CA SER A 192 11.44 -3.62 3.07
C SER A 192 12.67 -4.03 2.24
N PHE A 193 12.65 -3.73 0.95
CA PHE A 193 13.63 -4.23 -0.03
C PHE A 193 15.05 -3.67 0.15
N GLY A 194 15.20 -2.39 0.48
CA GLY A 194 16.50 -1.76 0.62
C GLY A 194 17.06 -1.09 -0.64
N LYS A 195 16.22 -0.44 -1.44
CA LYS A 195 16.66 0.33 -2.61
C LYS A 195 16.83 1.81 -2.27
N GLY A 196 18.02 2.20 -1.82
CA GLY A 196 18.37 3.56 -1.47
C GLY A 196 19.12 4.34 -2.56
N SER A 197 19.20 3.85 -3.80
CA SER A 197 19.91 4.51 -4.89
C SER A 197 19.04 5.50 -5.65
N VAL A 198 19.60 6.70 -5.90
CA VAL A 198 19.04 7.71 -6.82
C VAL A 198 19.55 7.44 -8.22
N GLN A 199 18.64 7.32 -9.17
CA GLN A 199 18.97 7.11 -10.58
C GLN A 199 18.55 8.33 -11.39
N THR A 200 19.53 8.90 -12.10
CA THR A 200 19.31 10.02 -13.03
C THR A 200 19.32 9.50 -14.46
N ILE A 201 18.39 10.00 -15.28
CA ILE A 201 18.33 9.71 -16.70
C ILE A 201 19.02 10.87 -17.43
N LEU A 202 20.16 10.57 -18.06
CA LEU A 202 20.94 11.52 -18.83
C LEU A 202 20.68 11.27 -20.33
N PRO A 203 19.98 12.17 -21.04
CA PRO A 203 19.82 12.06 -22.49
C PRO A 203 21.16 12.18 -23.19
N ILE A 204 21.50 11.23 -24.08
CA ILE A 204 22.70 11.25 -24.91
C ILE A 204 22.36 11.79 -26.30
N THR A 205 21.23 11.35 -26.84
CA THR A 205 20.69 11.85 -28.11
C THR A 205 19.19 12.13 -27.98
N SER A 206 18.55 12.60 -29.02
CA SER A 206 17.09 12.76 -29.05
C SER A 206 16.32 11.43 -28.89
N LYS A 207 16.97 10.29 -29.04
CA LYS A 207 16.34 8.95 -29.01
C LYS A 207 16.94 8.00 -27.97
N THR A 208 18.06 8.35 -27.35
CA THR A 208 18.78 7.50 -26.40
C THR A 208 19.13 8.24 -25.12
N ALA A 209 19.09 7.52 -24.00
CA ALA A 209 19.48 8.04 -22.70
C ALA A 209 20.20 6.97 -21.88
N VAL A 210 21.08 7.39 -20.98
CA VAL A 210 21.74 6.54 -20.00
C VAL A 210 21.08 6.76 -18.65
N LYS A 211 20.80 5.67 -17.94
CA LYS A 211 20.32 5.66 -16.57
C LYS A 211 21.46 5.29 -15.64
N ILE A 212 21.88 6.23 -14.82
CA ILE A 212 23.08 6.12 -13.98
C ILE A 212 22.72 6.42 -12.51
N THR A 213 23.36 5.72 -11.58
CA THR A 213 23.22 6.00 -10.15
C THR A 213 24.13 7.17 -9.77
N THR A 214 23.54 8.26 -9.27
CA THR A 214 24.24 9.53 -8.94
C THR A 214 24.32 9.80 -7.45
N ALA A 215 23.38 9.28 -6.63
CA ALA A 215 23.32 9.56 -5.20
C ALA A 215 22.65 8.40 -4.43
N ARG A 216 22.61 8.53 -3.12
CA ARG A 216 21.84 7.66 -2.20
C ARG A 216 20.83 8.47 -1.42
N TYR A 217 19.68 7.85 -1.12
CA TYR A 217 18.65 8.39 -0.23
C TYR A 217 18.97 8.11 1.24
N TYR A 218 18.64 9.06 2.07
CA TYR A 218 18.72 8.97 3.53
C TYR A 218 17.40 9.44 4.15
N THR A 219 16.97 8.75 5.20
CA THR A 219 15.82 9.17 6.00
C THR A 219 16.11 10.46 6.75
N PRO A 220 15.10 11.16 7.30
CA PRO A 220 15.32 12.42 8.05
C PRO A 220 16.42 12.34 9.12
N ASN A 221 16.49 11.22 9.85
CA ASN A 221 17.49 10.98 10.89
C ASN A 221 18.85 10.50 10.36
N GLY A 222 19.05 10.44 9.04
CA GLY A 222 20.33 10.13 8.42
C GLY A 222 20.60 8.63 8.22
N ARG A 223 19.61 7.74 8.40
CA ARG A 223 19.76 6.32 8.09
C ARG A 223 19.82 6.09 6.58
N SER A 224 20.79 5.28 6.12
CA SER A 224 20.83 4.84 4.73
C SER A 224 19.79 3.77 4.48
N ILE A 225 19.03 3.90 3.40
CA ILE A 225 18.07 2.89 2.95
C ILE A 225 18.79 1.79 2.15
N GLN A 226 19.94 2.09 1.54
CA GLN A 226 20.63 1.19 0.61
C GLN A 226 21.06 -0.10 1.29
N ALA A 227 20.60 -1.23 0.75
CA ALA A 227 20.84 -2.61 1.19
C ALA A 227 20.36 -2.98 2.59
N THR A 228 19.73 -2.01 3.32
CA THR A 228 19.18 -2.24 4.66
C THR A 228 17.66 -2.14 4.67
N GLY A 229 17.08 -1.25 3.87
CA GLY A 229 15.63 -0.98 3.86
C GLY A 229 15.14 -0.32 5.14
N ILE A 230 13.83 -0.41 5.34
CA ILE A 230 13.12 0.06 6.53
C ILE A 230 12.69 -1.17 7.35
N THR A 231 13.15 -1.22 8.59
CA THR A 231 12.69 -2.22 9.56
C THR A 231 11.37 -1.74 10.17
N PRO A 232 10.30 -2.53 10.13
CA PRO A 232 9.05 -2.17 10.78
C PRO A 232 9.21 -1.97 12.28
N ASP A 233 8.42 -1.07 12.87
CA ASP A 233 8.30 -0.92 14.31
C ASP A 233 7.62 -2.14 14.93
N ILE A 234 6.65 -2.73 14.20
CA ILE A 234 5.95 -3.96 14.60
C ILE A 234 6.07 -4.98 13.48
N ILE A 235 6.80 -6.06 13.75
CA ILE A 235 7.00 -7.14 12.78
C ILE A 235 5.78 -8.05 12.79
N VAL A 236 5.05 -8.08 11.67
CA VAL A 236 3.92 -8.97 11.43
C VAL A 236 4.17 -9.75 10.16
N LYS A 237 4.46 -11.03 10.29
CA LYS A 237 4.65 -11.93 9.13
C LYS A 237 3.32 -12.16 8.45
N ASP A 238 3.37 -12.35 7.12
CA ASP A 238 2.19 -12.78 6.36
C ASP A 238 1.80 -14.20 6.79
N ARG A 239 0.53 -14.38 7.12
CA ARG A 239 -0.05 -15.68 7.52
C ARG A 239 -1.44 -15.78 6.93
N GLU A 240 -1.77 -16.94 6.39
CA GLU A 240 -3.16 -17.28 6.13
C GLU A 240 -3.89 -17.46 7.47
N LEU A 241 -4.97 -16.70 7.67
CA LEU A 241 -5.87 -16.92 8.79
C LEU A 241 -6.58 -18.26 8.51
N SER A 242 -6.13 -19.34 9.15
CA SER A 242 -6.94 -20.56 9.21
C SER A 242 -8.17 -20.25 10.06
N SER A 243 -9.36 -20.47 9.53
CA SER A 243 -10.57 -20.48 10.33
C SER A 243 -10.39 -21.56 11.39
N SER A 244 -10.02 -21.17 12.60
CA SER A 244 -10.13 -22.08 13.74
C SER A 244 -11.61 -22.45 13.84
N LEU A 245 -11.90 -23.74 13.77
CA LEU A 245 -13.20 -24.27 14.17
C LEU A 245 -13.58 -23.59 15.48
N ASP A 246 -14.69 -22.88 15.48
CA ASP A 246 -15.29 -22.30 16.68
C ASP A 246 -15.54 -23.44 17.67
N ASN A 247 -14.52 -23.74 18.46
CA ASN A 247 -14.72 -24.48 19.71
C ASN A 247 -15.55 -23.54 20.59
N LYS A 248 -16.88 -23.67 20.55
CA LYS A 248 -17.77 -23.01 21.48
C LYS A 248 -17.35 -23.36 22.89
N MET A 249 -16.49 -22.54 23.45
CA MET A 249 -16.19 -22.61 24.88
C MET A 249 -17.50 -22.36 25.63
N LEU A 250 -17.86 -23.28 26.53
CA LEU A 250 -18.98 -23.13 27.45
C LEU A 250 -18.81 -21.81 28.22
N LYS A 251 -19.80 -20.94 28.12
CA LYS A 251 -19.88 -19.69 28.88
C LYS A 251 -20.72 -19.94 30.11
N GLU A 252 -20.55 -19.12 31.16
CA GLU A 252 -21.35 -19.19 32.38
C GLU A 252 -22.85 -19.06 32.07
N SER A 253 -23.22 -18.27 31.06
CA SER A 253 -24.58 -18.13 30.54
C SER A 253 -25.17 -19.43 29.95
N ASP A 254 -24.34 -20.42 29.63
CA ASP A 254 -24.76 -21.69 29.06
C ASP A 254 -24.98 -22.76 30.15
N LEU A 255 -24.65 -22.44 31.40
CA LEU A 255 -24.81 -23.33 32.56
C LEU A 255 -26.26 -23.28 33.11
N LYS A 256 -26.82 -24.43 33.44
CA LYS A 256 -28.11 -24.52 34.11
C LYS A 256 -28.02 -23.86 35.50
N GLY A 257 -28.84 -22.82 35.72
CA GLY A 257 -28.88 -22.11 37.01
C GLY A 257 -27.96 -20.89 37.10
N HIS A 258 -27.39 -20.41 36.00
CA HIS A 258 -26.59 -19.16 35.99
C HIS A 258 -27.40 -17.96 36.50
N LEU A 259 -26.76 -17.04 37.21
CA LEU A 259 -27.36 -15.80 37.68
C LEU A 259 -27.66 -14.87 36.50
N LYS A 260 -28.92 -14.45 36.33
CA LYS A 260 -29.30 -13.49 35.30
C LYS A 260 -28.74 -12.11 35.66
N ASN A 261 -27.99 -11.51 34.71
CA ASN A 261 -27.55 -10.13 34.87
C ASN A 261 -28.76 -9.22 34.73
N SER A 262 -29.19 -8.58 35.85
CA SER A 262 -30.32 -7.65 35.91
C SER A 262 -30.05 -6.31 35.20
N ASP A 263 -28.77 -6.00 34.92
CA ASP A 263 -28.36 -4.75 34.32
C ASP A 263 -28.17 -4.84 32.79
N LYS A 264 -28.77 -5.84 32.14
CA LYS A 264 -28.81 -5.87 30.66
C LYS A 264 -29.61 -4.66 30.14
N LYS A 265 -28.95 -3.51 29.97
CA LYS A 265 -29.27 -2.63 28.86
C LYS A 265 -29.17 -3.51 27.61
N LYS A 266 -30.25 -3.53 26.82
CA LYS A 266 -30.26 -4.16 25.48
C LYS A 266 -29.02 -3.69 24.72
N ASN A 267 -27.95 -4.45 24.78
CA ASN A 267 -26.96 -4.43 23.75
C ASN A 267 -27.68 -5.03 22.53
N GLU A 268 -28.21 -4.17 21.69
CA GLU A 268 -28.53 -4.54 20.33
C GLU A 268 -27.30 -5.24 19.80
N ASP A 269 -27.46 -6.48 19.37
CA ASP A 269 -26.48 -7.21 18.59
C ASP A 269 -26.17 -6.37 17.36
N VAL A 270 -25.21 -5.45 17.47
CA VAL A 270 -24.51 -4.89 16.34
C VAL A 270 -23.78 -6.09 15.77
N LYS A 271 -24.44 -6.80 14.84
CA LYS A 271 -23.77 -7.69 13.92
C LYS A 271 -22.76 -6.81 13.20
N GLU A 272 -21.53 -6.80 13.72
CA GLU A 272 -20.38 -6.32 12.98
C GLU A 272 -20.44 -7.07 11.65
N ALA A 273 -20.67 -6.33 10.57
CA ALA A 273 -20.42 -6.83 9.24
C ALA A 273 -18.92 -7.10 9.21
N GLN A 274 -18.53 -8.34 9.50
CA GLN A 274 -17.14 -8.77 9.46
C GLN A 274 -16.66 -8.49 8.04
N ASP A 275 -15.73 -7.57 7.91
CA ASP A 275 -15.13 -7.26 6.62
C ASP A 275 -14.35 -8.51 6.18
N LYS A 276 -14.90 -9.23 5.20
CA LYS A 276 -14.32 -10.48 4.64
C LYS A 276 -12.85 -10.33 4.22
N ARG A 277 -12.39 -9.10 4.06
CA ARG A 277 -11.00 -8.80 3.77
C ARG A 277 -10.13 -8.95 5.01
N LEU A 278 -10.60 -8.52 6.19
CA LEU A 278 -9.88 -8.67 7.45
C LEU A 278 -9.73 -10.14 7.84
N GLU A 279 -10.69 -11.00 7.44
CA GLU A 279 -10.60 -12.45 7.64
C GLU A 279 -9.50 -13.12 6.79
N LYS A 280 -9.06 -12.47 5.70
CA LYS A 280 -8.07 -13.02 4.76
C LYS A 280 -6.70 -12.33 4.81
N ASP A 281 -6.64 -11.13 5.35
CA ASP A 281 -5.41 -10.30 5.42
C ASP A 281 -5.02 -10.08 6.87
N TYR A 282 -4.21 -11.00 7.41
CA TYR A 282 -3.77 -10.96 8.82
C TYR A 282 -3.06 -9.65 9.17
N GLN A 283 -2.16 -9.16 8.31
CA GLN A 283 -1.44 -7.91 8.56
C GLN A 283 -2.38 -6.70 8.62
N LEU A 284 -3.40 -6.66 7.76
CA LEU A 284 -4.41 -5.60 7.78
C LEU A 284 -5.28 -5.69 9.03
N SER A 285 -5.65 -6.90 9.45
CA SER A 285 -6.40 -7.13 10.70
C SER A 285 -5.62 -6.60 11.91
N GLU A 286 -4.33 -6.93 12.02
CA GLU A 286 -3.46 -6.43 13.09
C GLU A 286 -3.31 -4.90 13.06
N ALA A 287 -3.21 -4.29 11.87
CA ALA A 287 -3.15 -2.84 11.73
C ALA A 287 -4.43 -2.17 12.27
N ILE A 288 -5.61 -2.73 11.98
CA ILE A 288 -6.90 -2.23 12.51
C ILE A 288 -6.98 -2.43 14.02
N ASN A 289 -6.56 -3.58 14.55
CA ASN A 289 -6.54 -3.83 16.00
C ASN A 289 -5.64 -2.83 16.72
N LEU A 290 -4.47 -2.51 16.17
CA LEU A 290 -3.59 -1.49 16.71
C LEU A 290 -4.24 -0.11 16.70
N LEU A 291 -4.88 0.30 15.61
CA LEU A 291 -5.59 1.58 15.52
C LEU A 291 -6.73 1.68 16.53
N LYS A 292 -7.47 0.59 16.76
CA LYS A 292 -8.49 0.50 17.82
C LYS A 292 -7.88 0.75 19.20
N GLY A 293 -6.80 0.05 19.52
CA GLY A 293 -6.10 0.20 20.80
C GLY A 293 -5.61 1.64 21.03
N LEU A 294 -5.02 2.28 20.01
CA LEU A 294 -4.58 3.68 20.09
C LEU A 294 -5.74 4.64 20.34
N ASN A 295 -6.89 4.43 19.71
CA ASN A 295 -8.08 5.27 19.92
C ASN A 295 -8.67 5.09 21.33
N ILE A 296 -8.73 3.88 21.86
CA ILE A 296 -9.19 3.63 23.24
C ILE A 296 -8.29 4.39 24.24
N MET A 297 -6.97 4.34 24.05
CA MET A 297 -6.03 5.04 24.94
C MET A 297 -6.12 6.56 24.80
N SER A 298 -6.37 7.10 23.60
CA SER A 298 -6.50 8.55 23.39
C SER A 298 -7.80 9.10 23.98
N SER A 299 -8.88 8.34 23.92
CA SER A 299 -10.20 8.74 24.46
C SER A 299 -10.19 8.88 26.00
N ASN A 300 -9.26 8.22 26.68
CA ASN A 300 -9.12 8.30 28.14
C ASN A 300 -8.26 9.48 28.64
N LYS A 301 -7.75 10.33 27.71
CA LYS A 301 -6.93 11.52 28.06
C LYS A 301 -7.73 12.84 28.03
N ASN A 302 -9.00 12.78 27.67
CA ASN A 302 -9.97 13.87 27.74
C ASN A 302 -11.01 13.58 28.84
#